data_4d0cab2b58458b06d801aad7998ed086
#
_entry.id   4d0cab2b58458b06d801aad7998ed086
#
_cell.length_a   1.000
_cell.length_b   1.000
_cell.length_c   1.000
_cell.angle_alpha   90.00
_cell.angle_beta   90.00
_cell.angle_gamma   90.00
#
_symmetry.space_group_name_H-M   'P 1'
#
loop_
_entity.id
_entity.type
_entity.pdbx_description
1 polymer ?
#
loop_
_entity_poly.entity_id
_entity_poly.type
_entity_poly.pdbx_seq_one_letter_code
_entity_poly.pdbx_strand_id
1 'polypeptide(L)'
;MTRRRLVAAISSAAVAAIALTAAWKHAPLLVWNASASVPIGLYAVRDAGRLATGELVMAQPPETLAEFLATGRYLPKGVPLIKHVAALPGAIVCRNGLTVRIDGIVRAEARERDYAGRFLPSWSGCRTIADGEVFLLNASEPASLDGRYFGPLPSAGIVGRAVPIWTEQRP
;
A
#
# COMPACT_ATOMS: atom_id res chain seq x y z
N MET A 1 -47.42 -24.17 2.67
CA MET A 1 -46.86 -22.79 2.81
C MET A 1 -47.49 -21.92 1.75
N THR A 2 -48.02 -20.74 2.14
CA THR A 2 -48.57 -19.81 1.13
C THR A 2 -47.44 -19.23 0.30
N ARG A 3 -47.65 -18.98 -0.99
CA ARG A 3 -46.67 -18.40 -1.94
C ARG A 3 -45.96 -17.15 -1.34
N ARG A 4 -46.69 -16.31 -0.60
CA ARG A 4 -46.14 -15.13 0.10
C ARG A 4 -45.11 -15.49 1.17
N ARG A 5 -45.32 -16.58 1.98
CA ARG A 5 -44.34 -17.01 2.99
C ARG A 5 -43.07 -17.60 2.35
N LEU A 6 -43.21 -18.28 1.24
CA LEU A 6 -42.06 -18.83 0.49
C LEU A 6 -41.21 -17.68 -0.08
N VAL A 7 -41.83 -16.68 -0.73
CA VAL A 7 -41.10 -15.48 -1.25
C VAL A 7 -40.42 -14.74 -0.13
N ALA A 8 -41.10 -14.50 0.99
CA ALA A 8 -40.47 -13.80 2.14
C ALA A 8 -39.26 -14.56 2.70
N ALA A 9 -39.37 -15.89 2.83
CA ALA A 9 -38.26 -16.72 3.32
C ALA A 9 -37.03 -16.67 2.35
N ILE A 10 -37.26 -16.77 1.03
CA ILE A 10 -36.18 -16.70 0.03
C ILE A 10 -35.53 -15.30 0.05
N SER A 11 -36.35 -14.25 0.10
CA SER A 11 -35.82 -12.88 0.15
C SER A 11 -34.99 -12.61 1.42
N SER A 12 -35.47 -13.08 2.58
CA SER A 12 -34.73 -12.97 3.85
C SER A 12 -33.42 -13.75 3.82
N ALA A 13 -33.43 -14.98 3.25
CA ALA A 13 -32.20 -15.75 3.11
C ALA A 13 -31.19 -15.09 2.16
N ALA A 14 -31.66 -14.52 1.05
CA ALA A 14 -30.80 -13.78 0.13
C ALA A 14 -30.18 -12.53 0.78
N VAL A 15 -30.98 -11.75 1.52
CA VAL A 15 -30.48 -10.59 2.26
C VAL A 15 -29.47 -11.00 3.33
N ALA A 16 -29.75 -12.07 4.07
CA ALA A 16 -28.83 -12.59 5.07
C ALA A 16 -27.51 -13.08 4.45
N ALA A 17 -27.55 -13.75 3.31
CA ALA A 17 -26.35 -14.19 2.59
C ALA A 17 -25.50 -13.00 2.13
N ILE A 18 -26.13 -11.94 1.59
CA ILE A 18 -25.44 -10.70 1.18
C ILE A 18 -24.84 -10.01 2.40
N ALA A 19 -25.56 -9.90 3.52
CA ALA A 19 -25.08 -9.29 4.73
C ALA A 19 -23.88 -10.05 5.33
N LEU A 20 -23.90 -11.37 5.31
CA LEU A 20 -22.80 -12.23 5.74
C LEU A 20 -21.55 -12.03 4.88
N THR A 21 -21.68 -11.96 3.55
CA THR A 21 -20.54 -11.71 2.66
C THR A 21 -19.97 -10.30 2.84
N ALA A 22 -20.80 -9.29 3.08
CA ALA A 22 -20.38 -7.91 3.35
C ALA A 22 -19.68 -7.75 4.71
N ALA A 23 -20.06 -8.57 5.71
CA ALA A 23 -19.45 -8.56 7.04
C ALA A 23 -18.06 -9.24 7.06
N TRP A 24 -17.76 -10.06 6.07
CA TRP A 24 -16.49 -10.79 5.98
C TRP A 24 -15.43 -9.92 5.30
N LYS A 25 -14.53 -9.33 6.08
CA LYS A 25 -13.39 -8.55 5.59
C LYS A 25 -12.35 -9.49 4.98
N HIS A 26 -12.52 -9.83 3.72
CA HIS A 26 -11.49 -10.53 2.95
C HIS A 26 -10.57 -9.50 2.30
N ALA A 27 -9.28 -9.80 2.21
CA ALA A 27 -8.39 -9.05 1.33
C ALA A 27 -8.92 -9.14 -0.11
N PRO A 28 -8.94 -8.04 -0.87
CA PRO A 28 -9.40 -8.08 -2.25
C PRO A 28 -8.53 -9.03 -3.06
N LEU A 29 -9.14 -9.87 -3.89
CA LEU A 29 -8.42 -10.78 -4.79
C LEU A 29 -7.82 -10.05 -5.99
N LEU A 30 -8.45 -8.95 -6.40
CA LEU A 30 -8.07 -8.11 -7.53
C LEU A 30 -8.12 -6.64 -7.13
N VAL A 31 -7.16 -5.87 -7.59
CA VAL A 31 -7.07 -4.42 -7.36
C VAL A 31 -6.72 -3.73 -8.68
N TRP A 32 -7.47 -2.67 -9.00
CA TRP A 32 -7.10 -1.75 -10.06
C TRP A 32 -6.23 -0.63 -9.49
N ASN A 33 -4.98 -0.55 -9.97
CA ASN A 33 -4.11 0.59 -9.66
C ASN A 33 -4.31 1.70 -10.69
N ALA A 34 -4.81 2.83 -10.22
CA ALA A 34 -4.98 4.04 -11.04
C ALA A 34 -3.85 5.05 -10.85
N SER A 35 -2.87 4.78 -9.96
CA SER A 35 -1.78 5.70 -9.66
C SER A 35 -0.52 5.37 -10.45
N ALA A 36 0.22 6.40 -10.87
CA ALA A 36 1.45 6.24 -11.61
C ALA A 36 2.65 5.77 -10.77
N SER A 37 2.48 5.53 -9.47
CA SER A 37 3.58 5.11 -8.58
C SER A 37 4.12 3.70 -8.89
N VAL A 38 3.31 2.87 -9.52
CA VAL A 38 3.66 1.62 -10.22
C VAL A 38 2.85 1.60 -11.52
N PRO A 39 3.12 0.70 -12.47
CA PRO A 39 2.35 0.64 -13.71
C PRO A 39 0.83 0.61 -13.45
N ILE A 40 0.07 1.46 -14.15
CA ILE A 40 -1.39 1.48 -14.04
C ILE A 40 -1.91 0.15 -14.59
N GLY A 41 -2.89 -0.45 -13.91
CA GLY A 41 -3.46 -1.70 -14.36
C GLY A 41 -4.08 -2.57 -13.28
N LEU A 42 -4.34 -3.82 -13.66
CA LEU A 42 -4.98 -4.83 -12.83
C LEU A 42 -3.94 -5.73 -12.17
N TYR A 43 -4.06 -5.87 -10.87
CA TYR A 43 -3.19 -6.70 -10.05
C TYR A 43 -4.00 -7.76 -9.30
N ALA A 44 -3.47 -8.99 -9.27
CA ALA A 44 -3.94 -10.01 -8.32
C ALA A 44 -3.28 -9.79 -6.97
N VAL A 45 -4.05 -9.92 -5.90
CA VAL A 45 -3.53 -9.92 -4.54
C VAL A 45 -3.35 -11.37 -4.09
N ARG A 46 -2.14 -11.73 -3.73
CA ARG A 46 -1.75 -13.07 -3.27
C ARG A 46 -1.28 -12.98 -1.82
N ASP A 47 -1.32 -14.11 -1.13
CA ASP A 47 -0.74 -14.19 0.21
C ASP A 47 0.68 -13.63 0.23
N ALA A 48 0.97 -12.80 1.23
CA ALA A 48 2.29 -12.18 1.38
C ALA A 48 3.36 -13.22 1.73
N GLY A 49 3.04 -14.22 2.55
CA GLY A 49 3.99 -15.20 3.06
C GLY A 49 5.25 -14.53 3.63
N ARG A 50 6.43 -15.11 3.38
CA ARG A 50 7.71 -14.46 3.71
C ARG A 50 8.02 -13.41 2.64
N LEU A 51 8.14 -12.16 3.04
CA LEU A 51 8.50 -11.06 2.15
C LEU A 51 9.96 -11.16 1.69
N ALA A 52 10.21 -10.74 0.45
CA ALA A 52 11.54 -10.57 -0.11
C ALA A 52 11.72 -9.16 -0.68
N THR A 53 12.96 -8.66 -0.65
CA THR A 53 13.30 -7.37 -1.27
C THR A 53 13.03 -7.41 -2.77
N GLY A 54 12.44 -6.35 -3.30
CA GLY A 54 12.04 -6.23 -4.71
C GLY A 54 10.59 -6.67 -4.99
N GLU A 55 9.95 -7.40 -4.08
CA GLU A 55 8.55 -7.79 -4.25
C GLU A 55 7.62 -6.57 -4.20
N LEU A 56 6.59 -6.59 -5.04
CA LEU A 56 5.54 -5.61 -5.02
C LEU A 56 4.45 -6.06 -4.04
N VAL A 57 4.13 -5.20 -3.08
CA VAL A 57 3.14 -5.50 -2.04
C VAL A 57 2.05 -4.45 -1.99
N MET A 58 0.88 -4.88 -1.56
CA MET A 58 -0.23 -4.04 -1.18
C MET A 58 -0.19 -3.84 0.34
N ALA A 59 -0.09 -2.60 0.79
CA ALA A 59 0.06 -2.25 2.20
C ALA A 59 -1.03 -1.26 2.64
N GLN A 60 -1.71 -1.57 3.73
CA GLN A 60 -2.62 -0.65 4.39
C GLN A 60 -1.79 0.34 5.21
N PRO A 61 -1.86 1.65 4.93
CA PRO A 61 -1.14 2.64 5.72
C PRO A 61 -1.69 2.70 7.15
N PRO A 62 -0.84 2.94 8.17
CA PRO A 62 -1.30 3.28 9.51
C PRO A 62 -2.25 4.49 9.50
N GLU A 63 -3.14 4.60 10.50
CA GLU A 63 -4.21 5.60 10.52
C GLU A 63 -3.70 7.03 10.34
N THR A 64 -2.63 7.41 11.02
CA THR A 64 -2.02 8.75 10.91
C THR A 64 -1.53 9.06 9.49
N LEU A 65 -0.94 8.05 8.83
CA LEU A 65 -0.51 8.17 7.44
C LEU A 65 -1.72 8.20 6.49
N ALA A 66 -2.74 7.38 6.74
CA ALA A 66 -3.96 7.36 5.97
C ALA A 66 -4.68 8.73 6.02
N GLU A 67 -4.70 9.38 7.19
CA GLU A 67 -5.23 10.73 7.36
C GLU A 67 -4.45 11.78 6.58
N PHE A 68 -3.12 11.75 6.67
CA PHE A 68 -2.26 12.64 5.89
C PHE A 68 -2.53 12.49 4.38
N LEU A 69 -2.57 11.25 3.89
CA LEU A 69 -2.80 10.96 2.48
C LEU A 69 -4.17 11.44 2.01
N ALA A 70 -5.21 11.24 2.82
CA ALA A 70 -6.57 11.64 2.49
C ALA A 70 -6.75 13.17 2.52
N THR A 71 -6.26 13.84 3.56
CA THR A 71 -6.30 15.29 3.70
C THR A 71 -5.54 15.98 2.57
N GLY A 72 -4.40 15.42 2.19
CA GLY A 72 -3.61 15.88 1.05
C GLY A 72 -4.22 15.52 -0.32
N ARG A 73 -5.32 14.79 -0.38
CA ARG A 73 -5.93 14.27 -1.61
C ARG A 73 -4.97 13.42 -2.46
N TYR A 74 -4.02 12.75 -1.81
CA TYR A 74 -3.09 11.82 -2.47
C TYR A 74 -3.71 10.44 -2.63
N LEU A 75 -4.44 9.97 -1.59
CA LEU A 75 -5.08 8.67 -1.56
C LEU A 75 -6.28 8.71 -0.61
N PRO A 76 -7.48 8.24 -1.00
CA PRO A 76 -8.64 8.16 -0.11
C PRO A 76 -8.38 7.23 1.10
N LYS A 77 -9.03 7.49 2.25
CA LYS A 77 -8.98 6.56 3.39
C LYS A 77 -9.45 5.16 2.98
N GLY A 78 -8.80 4.15 3.55
CA GLY A 78 -9.12 2.75 3.30
C GLY A 78 -8.54 2.19 1.99
N VAL A 79 -7.96 3.02 1.14
CA VAL A 79 -7.28 2.56 -0.07
C VAL A 79 -5.84 2.19 0.26
N PRO A 80 -5.39 0.97 -0.05
CA PRO A 80 -4.03 0.53 0.22
C PRO A 80 -3.02 1.14 -0.76
N LEU A 81 -1.75 1.23 -0.30
CA LEU A 81 -0.61 1.58 -1.13
C LEU A 81 -0.11 0.34 -1.88
N ILE A 82 0.39 0.53 -3.12
CA ILE A 82 1.15 -0.50 -3.84
C ILE A 82 2.59 -0.03 -3.96
N LYS A 83 3.53 -0.74 -3.31
CA LYS A 83 4.94 -0.37 -3.22
C LYS A 83 5.84 -1.60 -3.27
N HIS A 84 7.10 -1.40 -3.70
CA HIS A 84 8.10 -2.45 -3.59
C HIS A 84 8.67 -2.52 -2.18
N VAL A 85 8.92 -3.73 -1.70
CA VAL A 85 9.73 -3.98 -0.51
C VAL A 85 11.17 -3.60 -0.82
N ALA A 86 11.66 -2.52 -0.25
CA ALA A 86 13.02 -2.03 -0.51
C ALA A 86 14.01 -2.46 0.57
N ALA A 87 13.55 -2.64 1.82
CA ALA A 87 14.35 -3.19 2.90
C ALA A 87 13.50 -3.96 3.90
N LEU A 88 14.10 -4.97 4.52
CA LEU A 88 13.54 -5.87 5.51
C LEU A 88 14.33 -5.75 6.84
N PRO A 89 13.88 -6.39 7.93
CA PRO A 89 14.58 -6.37 9.21
C PRO A 89 16.07 -6.66 9.08
N GLY A 90 16.88 -5.86 9.80
CA GLY A 90 18.34 -5.91 9.77
C GLY A 90 19.01 -4.96 8.78
N ALA A 91 18.32 -4.52 7.72
CA ALA A 91 18.87 -3.52 6.81
C ALA A 91 18.92 -2.12 7.46
N ILE A 92 19.88 -1.29 7.06
CA ILE A 92 20.04 0.07 7.56
C ILE A 92 19.50 1.05 6.52
N VAL A 93 18.50 1.83 6.90
CA VAL A 93 17.97 2.92 6.07
C VAL A 93 18.40 4.26 6.65
N CYS A 94 18.89 5.14 5.79
CA CYS A 94 19.32 6.48 6.14
C CYS A 94 18.65 7.51 5.24
N ARG A 95 18.26 8.65 5.83
CA ARG A 95 17.91 9.85 5.07
C ARG A 95 18.76 11.00 5.56
N ASN A 96 19.51 11.58 4.63
CA ASN A 96 20.32 12.79 4.88
C ASN A 96 19.89 13.86 3.88
N GLY A 97 19.25 14.90 4.38
CA GLY A 97 18.58 15.88 3.55
C GLY A 97 17.49 15.22 2.68
N LEU A 98 17.68 15.22 1.37
CA LEU A 98 16.75 14.61 0.42
C LEU A 98 17.18 13.20 0.00
N THR A 99 18.42 12.81 0.25
CA THR A 99 18.97 11.52 -0.21
C THR A 99 18.61 10.40 0.73
N VAL A 100 18.00 9.34 0.18
CA VAL A 100 17.66 8.09 0.88
C VAL A 100 18.62 6.98 0.46
N ARG A 101 19.24 6.33 1.47
CA ARG A 101 20.18 5.22 1.30
C ARG A 101 19.64 3.97 1.99
N ILE A 102 19.94 2.82 1.42
CA ILE A 102 19.71 1.50 2.05
C ILE A 102 21.06 0.78 2.00
N ASP A 103 21.55 0.37 3.16
CA ASP A 103 22.86 -0.28 3.32
C ASP A 103 23.99 0.49 2.62
N GLY A 104 24.00 1.82 2.81
CA GLY A 104 24.98 2.74 2.22
C GLY A 104 24.74 3.12 0.76
N ILE A 105 23.89 2.40 0.03
CA ILE A 105 23.63 2.62 -1.40
C ILE A 105 22.49 3.62 -1.56
N VAL A 106 22.68 4.67 -2.39
CA VAL A 106 21.61 5.61 -2.75
C VAL A 106 20.51 4.88 -3.50
N ARG A 107 19.28 5.01 -3.05
CA ARG A 107 18.11 4.37 -3.64
C ARG A 107 17.08 5.35 -4.17
N ALA A 108 16.97 6.52 -3.57
CA ALA A 108 16.01 7.54 -4.00
C ALA A 108 16.40 8.92 -3.50
N GLU A 109 15.84 9.92 -4.17
CA GLU A 109 15.82 11.29 -3.72
C GLU A 109 14.39 11.69 -3.32
N ALA A 110 14.25 12.30 -2.17
CA ALA A 110 13.01 12.91 -1.72
C ALA A 110 12.84 14.32 -2.29
N ARG A 111 11.67 14.89 -2.13
CA ARG A 111 11.38 16.30 -2.43
C ARG A 111 10.94 17.01 -1.16
N GLU A 112 11.16 18.30 -1.06
CA GLU A 112 10.64 19.11 0.04
C GLU A 112 9.14 19.38 -0.13
N ARG A 113 8.71 19.51 -1.39
CA ARG A 113 7.33 19.89 -1.74
C ARG A 113 6.79 18.98 -2.84
N ASP A 114 5.49 18.81 -2.82
CA ASP A 114 4.76 18.19 -3.93
C ASP A 114 4.59 19.17 -5.11
N TYR A 115 3.93 18.72 -6.16
CA TYR A 115 3.65 19.53 -7.36
C TYR A 115 2.70 20.71 -7.10
N ALA A 116 1.94 20.68 -6.00
CA ALA A 116 1.07 21.78 -5.56
C ALA A 116 1.79 22.76 -4.62
N GLY A 117 3.11 22.58 -4.38
CA GLY A 117 3.92 23.43 -3.52
C GLY A 117 3.76 23.14 -2.02
N ARG A 118 3.04 22.08 -1.61
CA ARG A 118 2.80 21.72 -0.21
C ARG A 118 4.01 20.96 0.34
N PHE A 119 4.38 21.25 1.58
CA PHE A 119 5.47 20.52 2.24
C PHE A 119 5.13 19.05 2.40
N LEU A 120 6.10 18.20 2.10
CA LEU A 120 6.03 16.76 2.31
C LEU A 120 6.64 16.39 3.67
N PRO A 121 6.18 15.30 4.31
CA PRO A 121 6.77 14.81 5.54
C PRO A 121 8.25 14.51 5.36
N SER A 122 9.01 14.65 6.43
CA SER A 122 10.44 14.36 6.42
C SER A 122 10.86 13.67 7.70
N TRP A 123 11.88 12.82 7.57
CA TRP A 123 12.65 12.25 8.67
C TRP A 123 14.13 12.37 8.34
N SER A 124 15.00 12.16 9.31
CA SER A 124 16.44 12.26 9.12
C SER A 124 17.19 11.27 10.01
N GLY A 125 18.44 11.02 9.64
CA GLY A 125 19.30 10.07 10.35
C GLY A 125 19.26 8.67 9.75
N CYS A 126 19.89 7.72 10.45
CA CYS A 126 19.95 6.32 10.08
C CYS A 126 19.24 5.48 11.13
N ARG A 127 18.55 4.44 10.69
CA ARG A 127 17.98 3.43 11.59
C ARG A 127 18.04 2.05 10.96
N THR A 128 18.20 1.04 11.78
CA THR A 128 18.02 -0.36 11.37
C THR A 128 16.53 -0.66 11.32
N ILE A 129 16.07 -1.35 10.27
CA ILE A 129 14.70 -1.86 10.19
C ILE A 129 14.53 -2.92 11.27
N ALA A 130 13.59 -2.70 12.16
CA ALA A 130 13.32 -3.63 13.26
C ALA A 130 12.45 -4.81 12.81
N ASP A 131 12.40 -5.86 13.65
CA ASP A 131 11.44 -6.95 13.46
C ASP A 131 10.01 -6.37 13.47
N GLY A 132 9.17 -6.86 12.55
CA GLY A 132 7.80 -6.33 12.38
C GLY A 132 7.71 -5.04 11.57
N GLU A 133 8.80 -4.54 11.01
CA GLU A 133 8.81 -3.39 10.11
C GLU A 133 9.21 -3.77 8.68
N VAL A 134 8.88 -2.90 7.73
CA VAL A 134 9.27 -2.99 6.33
C VAL A 134 9.50 -1.59 5.76
N PHE A 135 10.50 -1.44 4.92
CA PHE A 135 10.73 -0.19 4.19
C PHE A 135 10.23 -0.32 2.76
N LEU A 136 9.22 0.46 2.42
CA LEU A 136 8.54 0.42 1.13
C LEU A 136 8.97 1.61 0.28
N LEU A 137 9.38 1.34 -0.98
CA LEU A 137 9.92 2.37 -1.87
C LEU A 137 9.66 2.03 -3.33
N ASN A 138 9.17 2.98 -4.11
CA ASN A 138 9.15 2.91 -5.57
C ASN A 138 10.28 3.79 -6.13
N ALA A 139 11.49 3.27 -6.14
CA ALA A 139 12.71 4.02 -6.46
C ALA A 139 12.69 4.63 -7.87
N SER A 140 12.09 3.92 -8.83
CA SER A 140 11.96 4.36 -10.23
C SER A 140 10.97 5.51 -10.45
N GLU A 141 10.14 5.84 -9.42
CA GLU A 141 9.12 6.88 -9.53
C GLU A 141 9.42 8.02 -8.54
N PRO A 142 10.02 9.13 -9.01
CA PRO A 142 10.40 10.26 -8.15
C PRO A 142 9.23 10.96 -7.45
N ALA A 143 8.01 10.82 -7.99
CA ALA A 143 6.80 11.41 -7.42
C ALA A 143 6.08 10.48 -6.43
N SER A 144 6.58 9.26 -6.23
CA SER A 144 5.95 8.30 -5.33
C SER A 144 6.02 8.77 -3.88
N LEU A 145 4.88 8.77 -3.19
CA LEU A 145 4.81 8.93 -1.75
C LEU A 145 5.02 7.56 -1.10
N ASP A 146 6.14 7.39 -0.42
CA ASP A 146 6.61 6.12 0.12
C ASP A 146 7.59 6.34 1.29
N GLY A 147 8.39 5.33 1.62
CA GLY A 147 9.33 5.35 2.74
C GLY A 147 10.30 6.52 2.75
N ARG A 148 10.56 7.18 1.61
CA ARG A 148 11.39 8.39 1.57
C ARG A 148 10.77 9.53 2.40
N TYR A 149 9.44 9.50 2.63
CA TYR A 149 8.71 10.51 3.41
C TYR A 149 8.23 9.98 4.76
N PHE A 150 7.87 8.70 4.84
CA PHE A 150 7.20 8.12 6.00
C PHE A 150 8.11 7.26 6.86
N GLY A 151 9.30 6.89 6.35
CA GLY A 151 10.16 5.90 6.99
C GLY A 151 9.60 4.48 6.88
N PRO A 152 10.09 3.56 7.72
CA PRO A 152 9.57 2.20 7.80
C PRO A 152 8.13 2.15 8.30
N LEU A 153 7.38 1.18 7.81
CA LEU A 153 5.98 0.93 8.20
C LEU A 153 5.86 -0.44 8.88
N PRO A 154 4.83 -0.66 9.73
CA PRO A 154 4.57 -1.97 10.29
C PRO A 154 4.29 -3.01 9.19
N SER A 155 4.97 -4.13 9.22
CA SER A 155 4.77 -5.23 8.27
C SER A 155 3.40 -5.90 8.42
N ALA A 156 2.77 -5.79 9.60
CA ALA A 156 1.40 -6.22 9.85
C ALA A 156 0.36 -5.50 8.97
N GLY A 157 0.72 -4.33 8.40
CA GLY A 157 -0.10 -3.62 7.41
C GLY A 157 -0.04 -4.22 6.00
N ILE A 158 0.83 -5.19 5.72
CA ILE A 158 0.89 -5.83 4.42
C ILE A 158 -0.33 -6.70 4.21
N VAL A 159 -1.13 -6.37 3.20
CA VAL A 159 -2.36 -7.08 2.83
C VAL A 159 -2.05 -8.31 1.97
N GLY A 160 -1.03 -8.20 1.11
CA GLY A 160 -0.61 -9.27 0.22
C GLY A 160 0.41 -8.81 -0.81
N ARG A 161 0.89 -9.75 -1.63
CA ARG A 161 1.70 -9.46 -2.82
C ARG A 161 0.81 -8.98 -3.95
N ALA A 162 1.21 -7.90 -4.61
CA ALA A 162 0.54 -7.39 -5.80
C ALA A 162 1.20 -7.96 -7.06
N VAL A 163 0.53 -8.90 -7.72
CA VAL A 163 1.04 -9.56 -8.93
C VAL A 163 0.35 -8.94 -10.15
N PRO A 164 1.06 -8.32 -11.09
CA PRO A 164 0.45 -7.72 -12.26
C PRO A 164 -0.21 -8.81 -13.14
N ILE A 165 -1.46 -8.58 -13.51
CA ILE A 165 -2.20 -9.39 -14.49
C ILE A 165 -2.17 -8.69 -15.85
N TRP A 166 -2.49 -7.41 -15.82
CA TRP A 166 -2.46 -6.54 -16.99
C TRP A 166 -2.04 -5.14 -16.54
N THR A 167 -1.07 -4.56 -17.20
CA THR A 167 -0.59 -3.21 -16.91
C THR A 167 -0.31 -2.46 -18.21
N GLU A 168 -0.54 -1.16 -18.16
CA GLU A 168 -0.10 -0.28 -19.24
C GLU A 168 1.43 -0.27 -19.26
N GLN A 169 2.01 -0.58 -20.43
CA GLN A 169 3.43 -0.38 -20.66
C GLN A 169 3.68 1.13 -20.76
N ARG A 170 4.52 1.66 -19.89
CA ARG A 170 5.02 3.02 -20.09
C ARG A 170 5.94 3.01 -21.31
N PRO A 171 5.74 3.96 -22.24
CA PRO A 171 6.65 4.12 -23.37
C PRO A 171 8.06 4.50 -22.91
#